data_4992668fff0c734a8f8d1f63ed0fe98e
#
_entry.id   4992668fff0c734a8f8d1f63ed0fe98e
#
_cell.length_a   1.000
_cell.length_b   1.000
_cell.length_c   1.000
_cell.angle_alpha   90.00
_cell.angle_beta   90.00
_cell.angle_gamma   90.00
#
_symmetry.space_group_name_H-M   'P 1'
#
loop_
_entity.id
_entity.type
_entity.pdbx_description
1 polymer ?
#
loop_
_entity_poly.entity_id
_entity_poly.type
_entity_poly.pdbx_seq_one_letter_code
_entity_poly.pdbx_strand_id
1 'polypeptide(L)'
;MSDIPKEPVSRQVDVGGDQSEVITVLSDPSSYSPPVPNVERIETHGALVFLAGDYAYKLKREVKLPYLDFSTIAKRESVCRHEIERNQEVALDLYICARPIVRLPTGELAIGGTGEPIDWVVVMNRFDQADLFDNLAQQGRLPVELMAPLAEQIATYHERAQPYRALDGNEVLAKVVTQTIMSFFEAGDPLELSQVHEYAGRIVAELNTQSQLLRARSQHGYLRLCHGDLHLRNIVLRNGQPILFDAIEFDDNLAKIDVLYDFAFLLMDLWHRDLTTHANHCFNTYVSKAVPTEGLNGLAALPAFLAIRAAIRAMVTIDKVSIVDENRQCEARKDIADYFSLAHQVLQAEEPVLIAIGGFSGTGKTTLAAALC
;
A
#
# COMPACT_ATOMS: atom_id res chain seq x y z
N MET A 1 13.91 -31.18 -31.57
CA MET A 1 15.05 -30.26 -31.38
C MET A 1 14.78 -29.05 -32.25
N SER A 2 14.23 -28.02 -31.68
CA SER A 2 14.03 -26.72 -32.34
C SER A 2 14.37 -25.66 -31.29
N ASP A 3 15.34 -24.84 -31.62
CA ASP A 3 15.96 -23.81 -30.81
C ASP A 3 14.91 -22.79 -30.28
N ILE A 4 14.86 -22.65 -28.99
CA ILE A 4 14.21 -21.52 -28.33
C ILE A 4 15.29 -20.45 -28.11
N PRO A 5 15.14 -19.22 -28.63
CA PRO A 5 16.13 -18.17 -28.42
C PRO A 5 16.09 -17.76 -26.94
N LYS A 6 17.21 -17.88 -26.25
CA LYS A 6 17.49 -17.28 -24.97
C LYS A 6 17.95 -15.84 -25.20
N GLU A 7 17.03 -14.92 -25.24
CA GLU A 7 17.36 -13.52 -24.92
C GLU A 7 16.60 -13.11 -23.65
N PRO A 8 17.28 -12.58 -22.63
CA PRO A 8 16.62 -12.00 -21.48
C PRO A 8 15.89 -10.74 -21.98
N VAL A 9 14.56 -10.72 -21.84
CA VAL A 9 13.78 -9.51 -22.03
C VAL A 9 14.19 -8.56 -20.91
N SER A 10 15.14 -7.67 -21.21
CA SER A 10 15.43 -6.53 -20.35
C SER A 10 14.13 -5.72 -20.24
N ARG A 11 13.56 -5.66 -19.02
CA ARG A 11 12.49 -4.72 -18.71
C ARG A 11 13.06 -3.30 -18.85
N GLN A 12 13.05 -2.76 -20.07
CA GLN A 12 13.34 -1.35 -20.29
C GLN A 12 12.23 -0.56 -19.59
N VAL A 13 12.60 0.08 -18.47
CA VAL A 13 11.86 1.22 -17.94
C VAL A 13 11.99 2.29 -19.01
N ASP A 14 10.94 2.51 -19.79
CA ASP A 14 10.89 3.62 -20.74
C ASP A 14 10.82 4.90 -19.90
N VAL A 15 11.96 5.50 -19.61
CA VAL A 15 12.08 6.79 -18.94
C VAL A 15 11.73 7.80 -20.02
N GLY A 16 10.42 8.08 -20.13
CA GLY A 16 9.87 9.06 -21.06
C GLY A 16 10.38 10.47 -20.75
N GLY A 17 10.01 11.41 -21.53
CA GLY A 17 10.26 12.84 -21.61
C GLY A 17 11.12 13.56 -20.55
N ASP A 18 11.64 14.69 -20.95
CA ASP A 18 12.53 15.50 -20.12
C ASP A 18 11.75 16.36 -19.11
N GLN A 19 11.54 15.86 -17.86
CA GLN A 19 11.02 16.64 -16.75
C GLN A 19 12.09 17.55 -16.09
N SER A 20 13.29 17.70 -16.67
CA SER A 20 14.43 18.42 -16.05
C SER A 20 14.12 19.87 -15.74
N GLU A 21 13.40 20.59 -16.61
CA GLU A 21 12.98 21.98 -16.36
C GLU A 21 12.01 22.04 -15.16
N VAL A 22 11.04 21.14 -15.08
CA VAL A 22 10.06 21.07 -13.96
C VAL A 22 10.77 20.76 -12.65
N ILE A 23 11.68 19.80 -12.66
CA ILE A 23 12.49 19.42 -11.50
C ILE A 23 13.37 20.60 -11.06
N THR A 24 13.96 21.35 -12.00
CA THR A 24 14.77 22.53 -11.71
C THR A 24 13.95 23.59 -10.99
N VAL A 25 12.76 23.93 -11.50
CA VAL A 25 11.86 24.91 -10.87
C VAL A 25 11.39 24.46 -9.50
N LEU A 26 11.01 23.17 -9.35
CA LEU A 26 10.58 22.63 -8.05
C LEU A 26 11.74 22.51 -7.05
N SER A 27 13.00 22.49 -7.49
CA SER A 27 14.17 22.47 -6.63
C SER A 27 14.66 23.87 -6.23
N ASP A 28 14.20 24.92 -6.93
CA ASP A 28 14.62 26.29 -6.66
C ASP A 28 13.77 26.94 -5.55
N PRO A 29 14.36 27.30 -4.39
CA PRO A 29 13.66 27.98 -3.30
C PRO A 29 12.95 29.28 -3.71
N SER A 30 13.43 29.98 -4.75
CA SER A 30 12.85 31.24 -5.23
C SER A 30 11.56 31.05 -6.06
N SER A 31 11.30 29.83 -6.53
CA SER A 31 10.11 29.49 -7.33
C SER A 31 8.81 29.44 -6.51
N TYR A 32 8.90 29.45 -5.19
CA TYR A 32 7.75 29.38 -4.29
C TYR A 32 7.28 30.78 -3.88
N SER A 33 6.00 30.90 -3.53
CA SER A 33 5.42 32.17 -3.09
C SER A 33 4.74 32.03 -1.73
N PRO A 34 5.33 32.58 -0.63
CA PRO A 34 6.61 33.30 -0.60
C PRO A 34 7.81 32.36 -0.84
N PRO A 35 8.98 32.90 -1.24
CA PRO A 35 10.21 32.11 -1.35
C PRO A 35 10.56 31.41 -0.05
N VAL A 36 11.10 30.19 -0.15
CA VAL A 36 11.47 29.33 1.00
C VAL A 36 12.99 29.33 1.21
N PRO A 37 13.51 29.02 2.41
CA PRO A 37 14.95 29.01 2.65
C PRO A 37 15.69 27.87 1.95
N ASN A 38 15.05 26.71 1.81
CA ASN A 38 15.59 25.52 1.16
C ASN A 38 14.46 24.61 0.66
N VAL A 39 14.81 23.70 -0.25
CA VAL A 39 13.94 22.61 -0.71
C VAL A 39 14.67 21.29 -0.51
N GLU A 40 14.03 20.35 0.17
CA GLU A 40 14.49 18.95 0.27
C GLU A 40 13.78 18.11 -0.79
N ARG A 41 14.50 17.17 -1.41
CA ARG A 41 13.93 16.25 -2.40
C ARG A 41 13.94 14.81 -1.88
N ILE A 42 12.79 14.16 -1.92
CA ILE A 42 12.61 12.74 -1.62
C ILE A 42 12.22 12.04 -2.90
N GLU A 43 12.89 10.94 -3.22
CA GLU A 43 12.60 10.13 -4.40
C GLU A 43 11.84 8.87 -4.02
N THR A 44 10.75 8.61 -4.73
CA THR A 44 9.99 7.37 -4.65
C THR A 44 9.97 6.69 -6.03
N HIS A 45 9.42 5.49 -6.12
CA HIS A 45 9.34 4.75 -7.39
C HIS A 45 8.56 5.52 -8.47
N GLY A 46 7.39 6.09 -8.11
CA GLY A 46 6.49 6.75 -9.06
C GLY A 46 6.46 8.28 -8.95
N ALA A 47 7.16 8.89 -7.99
CA ALA A 47 7.09 10.33 -7.76
C ALA A 47 8.39 10.92 -7.20
N LEU A 48 8.54 12.24 -7.38
CA LEU A 48 9.49 13.09 -6.68
C LEU A 48 8.71 14.01 -5.74
N VAL A 49 9.10 14.05 -4.47
CA VAL A 49 8.46 14.90 -3.47
C VAL A 49 9.42 16.03 -3.08
N PHE A 50 9.00 17.27 -3.25
CA PHE A 50 9.76 18.47 -2.90
C PHE A 50 9.17 19.08 -1.63
N LEU A 51 9.94 19.09 -0.54
CA LEU A 51 9.54 19.68 0.73
C LEU A 51 10.00 21.14 0.75
N ALA A 52 9.06 22.06 0.64
CA ALA A 52 9.31 23.50 0.53
C ALA A 52 8.47 24.27 1.56
N GLY A 53 9.12 24.83 2.59
CA GLY A 53 8.44 25.45 3.72
C GLY A 53 7.48 24.51 4.42
N ASP A 54 6.22 24.92 4.57
CA ASP A 54 5.15 24.17 5.23
C ASP A 54 4.44 23.17 4.29
N TYR A 55 4.90 23.05 3.05
CA TYR A 55 4.24 22.25 2.02
C TYR A 55 5.15 21.17 1.43
N ALA A 56 4.52 20.13 0.92
CA ALA A 56 5.10 19.09 0.08
C ALA A 56 4.46 19.12 -1.31
N TYR A 57 5.29 19.08 -2.36
CA TYR A 57 4.88 19.08 -3.76
C TYR A 57 5.27 17.74 -4.38
N LYS A 58 4.29 16.88 -4.65
CA LYS A 58 4.50 15.53 -5.19
C LYS A 58 4.33 15.56 -6.71
N LEU A 59 5.43 15.44 -7.44
CA LEU A 59 5.49 15.37 -8.90
C LEU A 59 5.46 13.90 -9.31
N LYS A 60 4.48 13.48 -10.13
CA LYS A 60 4.47 12.16 -10.75
C LYS A 60 5.58 12.07 -11.79
N ARG A 61 6.41 11.02 -11.70
CA ARG A 61 7.49 10.82 -12.68
C ARG A 61 6.91 10.38 -14.02
N GLU A 62 7.49 10.87 -15.11
CA GLU A 62 7.12 10.43 -16.45
C GLU A 62 7.64 9.00 -16.69
N VAL A 63 6.87 8.02 -16.27
CA VAL A 63 7.20 6.60 -16.41
C VAL A 63 6.02 5.83 -16.98
N LYS A 64 6.32 4.73 -17.68
CA LYS A 64 5.33 3.75 -18.12
C LYS A 64 5.77 2.37 -17.66
N LEU A 65 5.00 1.81 -16.73
CA LEU A 65 5.16 0.48 -16.19
C LEU A 65 3.93 -0.36 -16.52
N PRO A 66 3.95 -1.69 -16.42
CA PRO A 66 2.79 -2.53 -16.72
C PRO A 66 1.52 -2.17 -15.93
N TYR A 67 1.69 -1.62 -14.72
CA TYR A 67 0.61 -1.25 -13.79
C TYR A 67 0.47 0.27 -13.59
N LEU A 68 1.33 1.10 -14.20
CA LEU A 68 1.42 2.53 -13.96
C LEU A 68 1.76 3.26 -15.26
N ASP A 69 0.92 4.18 -15.69
CA ASP A 69 1.16 4.94 -16.92
C ASP A 69 1.02 6.45 -16.68
N PHE A 70 2.15 7.11 -16.42
CA PHE A 70 2.28 8.56 -16.27
C PHE A 70 2.97 9.23 -17.48
N SER A 71 2.97 8.57 -18.62
CA SER A 71 3.73 8.97 -19.81
C SER A 71 3.27 10.27 -20.48
N THR A 72 2.11 10.82 -20.12
CA THR A 72 1.63 12.07 -20.72
C THR A 72 1.17 13.04 -19.62
N ILE A 73 1.24 14.37 -19.93
CA ILE A 73 0.79 15.44 -19.03
C ILE A 73 -0.68 15.23 -18.63
N ALA A 74 -1.54 14.89 -19.58
CA ALA A 74 -2.97 14.66 -19.32
C ALA A 74 -3.20 13.49 -18.34
N LYS A 75 -2.42 12.40 -18.42
CA LYS A 75 -2.48 11.30 -17.46
C LYS A 75 -2.01 11.75 -16.09
N ARG A 76 -0.90 12.49 -16.01
CA ARG A 76 -0.39 13.02 -14.74
C ARG A 76 -1.37 14.00 -14.10
N GLU A 77 -2.02 14.87 -14.88
CA GLU A 77 -3.13 15.73 -14.40
C GLU A 77 -4.25 14.90 -13.79
N SER A 78 -4.76 13.92 -14.56
CA SER A 78 -5.87 13.06 -14.13
C SER A 78 -5.54 12.35 -12.82
N VAL A 79 -4.35 11.78 -12.71
CA VAL A 79 -3.91 11.06 -11.51
C VAL A 79 -3.70 12.00 -10.33
N CYS A 80 -3.12 13.19 -10.52
CA CYS A 80 -2.98 14.17 -9.43
C CYS A 80 -4.34 14.62 -8.88
N ARG A 81 -5.34 14.82 -9.74
CA ARG A 81 -6.70 15.18 -9.32
C ARG A 81 -7.36 14.00 -8.59
N HIS A 82 -7.21 12.80 -9.13
CA HIS A 82 -7.76 11.59 -8.52
C HIS A 82 -7.11 11.28 -7.16
N GLU A 83 -5.81 11.53 -6.99
CA GLU A 83 -5.13 11.39 -5.70
C GLU A 83 -5.74 12.31 -4.63
N ILE A 84 -6.07 13.56 -5.00
CA ILE A 84 -6.78 14.47 -4.10
C ILE A 84 -8.15 13.89 -3.71
N GLU A 85 -8.96 13.47 -4.70
CA GLU A 85 -10.29 12.90 -4.46
C GLU A 85 -10.24 11.67 -3.54
N ARG A 86 -9.30 10.76 -3.80
CA ARG A 86 -9.13 9.52 -3.04
C ARG A 86 -8.72 9.73 -1.59
N ASN A 87 -7.90 10.74 -1.33
CA ASN A 87 -7.27 10.91 -0.02
C ASN A 87 -7.95 11.99 0.85
N GLN A 88 -8.73 12.91 0.27
CA GLN A 88 -9.39 13.96 1.04
C GLN A 88 -10.37 13.44 2.08
N GLU A 89 -11.00 12.27 1.88
CA GLU A 89 -11.94 11.71 2.86
C GLU A 89 -11.27 11.27 4.17
N VAL A 90 -10.01 10.82 4.10
CA VAL A 90 -9.28 10.24 5.24
C VAL A 90 -8.15 11.14 5.74
N ALA A 91 -7.66 12.04 4.90
CA ALA A 91 -6.52 12.93 5.17
C ALA A 91 -6.83 14.37 4.76
N LEU A 92 -8.01 14.89 5.11
CA LEU A 92 -8.50 16.23 4.73
C LEU A 92 -7.48 17.34 5.04
N ASP A 93 -6.81 17.25 6.20
CA ASP A 93 -5.82 18.24 6.62
C ASP A 93 -4.44 18.04 5.95
N LEU A 94 -4.27 16.98 5.16
CA LEU A 94 -2.99 16.68 4.52
C LEU A 94 -2.99 17.09 3.04
N TYR A 95 -4.05 16.76 2.29
CA TYR A 95 -4.15 17.02 0.87
C TYR A 95 -4.84 18.37 0.60
N ILE A 96 -4.18 19.26 -0.16
CA ILE A 96 -4.66 20.62 -0.45
C ILE A 96 -5.29 20.67 -1.84
N CYS A 97 -4.50 20.45 -2.89
CA CYS A 97 -4.97 20.53 -4.28
C CYS A 97 -4.00 19.88 -5.27
N ALA A 98 -4.49 19.58 -6.46
CA ALA A 98 -3.66 19.37 -7.64
C ALA A 98 -3.35 20.74 -8.28
N ARG A 99 -2.06 21.03 -8.55
CA ARG A 99 -1.61 22.32 -9.08
C ARG A 99 -0.79 22.12 -10.36
N PRO A 100 -1.07 22.90 -11.44
CA PRO A 100 -0.27 22.82 -12.66
C PRO A 100 1.10 23.48 -12.46
N ILE A 101 2.09 22.99 -13.17
CA ILE A 101 3.31 23.72 -13.50
C ILE A 101 3.07 24.31 -14.89
N VAL A 102 3.14 25.62 -15.02
CA VAL A 102 2.77 26.31 -16.25
C VAL A 102 3.96 27.02 -16.88
N ARG A 103 3.95 27.12 -18.23
CA ARG A 103 4.85 28.00 -18.97
C ARG A 103 4.17 29.36 -19.17
N LEU A 104 4.80 30.39 -18.63
CA LEU A 104 4.35 31.78 -18.76
C LEU A 104 4.62 32.29 -20.15
N PRO A 105 3.97 33.39 -20.59
CA PRO A 105 4.28 34.06 -21.86
C PRO A 105 5.73 34.55 -21.97
N THR A 106 6.43 34.74 -20.86
CA THR A 106 7.86 35.07 -20.79
C THR A 106 8.76 33.89 -21.14
N GLY A 107 8.22 32.66 -21.20
CA GLY A 107 8.96 31.41 -21.40
C GLY A 107 9.39 30.73 -20.08
N GLU A 108 9.31 31.46 -18.97
CA GLU A 108 9.63 30.92 -17.62
C GLU A 108 8.55 29.96 -17.12
N LEU A 109 8.95 29.05 -16.23
CA LEU A 109 8.01 28.14 -15.55
C LEU A 109 7.58 28.72 -14.21
N ALA A 110 6.33 28.46 -13.85
CA ALA A 110 5.77 28.82 -12.56
C ALA A 110 4.93 27.70 -11.95
N ILE A 111 4.90 27.64 -10.61
CA ILE A 111 4.06 26.71 -9.84
C ILE A 111 2.67 27.33 -9.70
N GLY A 112 1.72 26.91 -10.54
CA GLY A 112 0.39 27.53 -10.65
C GLY A 112 0.37 28.78 -11.51
N GLY A 113 -0.80 29.43 -11.58
CA GLY A 113 -1.02 30.62 -12.40
C GLY A 113 -1.67 30.34 -13.74
N THR A 114 -1.67 31.35 -14.64
CA THR A 114 -2.24 31.27 -15.98
C THR A 114 -1.12 31.10 -17.01
N GLY A 115 -1.12 29.96 -17.70
CA GLY A 115 -0.13 29.63 -18.74
C GLY A 115 -0.46 28.28 -19.34
N GLU A 116 0.38 27.79 -20.24
CA GLU A 116 0.25 26.43 -20.79
C GLU A 116 0.73 25.42 -19.75
N PRO A 117 -0.14 24.48 -19.30
CA PRO A 117 0.27 23.43 -18.36
C PRO A 117 1.29 22.49 -19.00
N ILE A 118 2.44 22.33 -18.37
CA ILE A 118 3.50 21.42 -18.82
C ILE A 118 3.68 20.21 -17.88
N ASP A 119 3.20 20.33 -16.64
CA ASP A 119 3.13 19.21 -15.69
C ASP A 119 2.17 19.54 -14.53
N TRP A 120 1.99 18.57 -13.61
CA TRP A 120 1.11 18.67 -12.46
C TRP A 120 1.77 18.14 -11.19
N VAL A 121 1.47 18.78 -10.07
CA VAL A 121 1.89 18.34 -8.73
C VAL A 121 0.69 18.24 -7.80
N VAL A 122 0.75 17.26 -6.88
CA VAL A 122 -0.11 17.23 -5.70
C VAL A 122 0.52 18.10 -4.63
N VAL A 123 -0.23 19.07 -4.12
CA VAL A 123 0.21 19.93 -3.01
C VAL A 123 -0.40 19.42 -1.71
N MET A 124 0.46 19.21 -0.73
CA MET A 124 0.11 18.67 0.58
C MET A 124 0.68 19.56 1.68
N ASN A 125 0.07 19.53 2.86
CA ASN A 125 0.72 20.03 4.07
C ASN A 125 1.91 19.13 4.43
N ARG A 126 3.06 19.73 4.70
CA ARG A 126 4.25 19.00 5.14
C ARG A 126 4.00 18.41 6.53
N PHE A 127 4.52 17.22 6.75
CA PHE A 127 4.61 16.57 8.06
C PHE A 127 6.05 16.13 8.32
N ASP A 128 6.39 15.91 9.58
CA ASP A 128 7.71 15.39 9.93
C ASP A 128 7.78 13.91 9.53
N GLN A 129 8.83 13.54 8.79
CA GLN A 129 9.07 12.16 8.41
C GLN A 129 9.28 11.24 9.64
N ALA A 130 9.75 11.82 10.78
CA ALA A 130 9.87 11.08 12.04
C ALA A 130 8.51 10.60 12.59
N ASP A 131 7.40 11.22 12.18
CA ASP A 131 6.04 10.88 12.59
C ASP A 131 5.39 9.79 11.71
N LEU A 132 6.06 9.34 10.64
CA LEU A 132 5.62 8.16 9.91
C LEU A 132 5.62 6.93 10.80
N PHE A 133 4.57 6.13 10.75
CA PHE A 133 4.48 4.89 11.53
C PHE A 133 5.61 3.91 11.19
N ASP A 134 6.07 3.90 9.94
CA ASP A 134 7.25 3.16 9.51
C ASP A 134 8.51 3.56 10.32
N ASN A 135 8.76 4.87 10.42
CA ASN A 135 9.92 5.40 11.15
C ASN A 135 9.77 5.22 12.67
N LEU A 136 8.56 5.42 13.21
CA LEU A 136 8.28 5.15 14.63
C LEU A 136 8.50 3.67 14.96
N ALA A 137 8.06 2.76 14.08
CA ALA A 137 8.26 1.33 14.26
C ALA A 137 9.73 0.92 14.20
N GLN A 138 10.49 1.43 13.22
CA GLN A 138 11.93 1.17 13.08
C GLN A 138 12.74 1.64 14.30
N GLN A 139 12.29 2.73 14.94
CA GLN A 139 12.90 3.28 16.14
C GLN A 139 12.41 2.63 17.45
N GLY A 140 11.50 1.65 17.38
CA GLY A 140 10.86 1.04 18.55
C GLY A 140 10.00 2.03 19.36
N ARG A 141 9.49 3.08 18.72
CA ARG A 141 8.76 4.20 19.34
C ARG A 141 7.27 4.22 18.97
N LEU A 142 6.79 3.29 18.18
CA LEU A 142 5.37 3.22 17.82
C LEU A 142 4.54 2.78 19.03
N PRO A 143 3.67 3.65 19.60
CA PRO A 143 2.86 3.28 20.76
C PRO A 143 1.77 2.27 20.37
N VAL A 144 1.60 1.21 21.17
CA VAL A 144 0.56 0.21 20.92
C VAL A 144 -0.86 0.80 21.07
N GLU A 145 -1.00 1.84 21.88
CA GLU A 145 -2.27 2.55 22.14
C GLU A 145 -2.84 3.20 20.88
N LEU A 146 -1.99 3.48 19.87
CA LEU A 146 -2.45 4.02 18.59
C LEU A 146 -3.11 2.97 17.69
N MET A 147 -2.98 1.69 18.01
CA MET A 147 -3.55 0.62 17.18
C MET A 147 -5.09 0.59 17.23
N ALA A 148 -5.68 0.90 18.38
CA ALA A 148 -7.15 0.95 18.48
C ALA A 148 -7.74 2.12 17.67
N PRO A 149 -7.32 3.39 17.84
CA PRO A 149 -7.82 4.48 17.00
C PRO A 149 -7.53 4.28 15.50
N LEU A 150 -6.39 3.67 15.14
CA LEU A 150 -6.08 3.32 13.76
C LEU A 150 -7.07 2.31 13.18
N ALA A 151 -7.33 1.24 13.92
CA ALA A 151 -8.28 0.20 13.49
C ALA A 151 -9.71 0.73 13.35
N GLU A 152 -10.14 1.62 14.26
CA GLU A 152 -11.44 2.28 14.18
C GLU A 152 -11.56 3.21 12.97
N GLN A 153 -10.49 3.92 12.63
CA GLN A 153 -10.44 4.77 11.44
C GLN A 153 -10.53 3.93 10.16
N ILE A 154 -9.77 2.83 10.08
CA ILE A 154 -9.80 1.90 8.93
C ILE A 154 -11.19 1.27 8.80
N ALA A 155 -11.81 0.83 9.91
CA ALA A 155 -13.15 0.27 9.89
C ALA A 155 -14.19 1.27 9.37
N THR A 156 -14.11 2.52 9.83
CA THR A 156 -14.99 3.61 9.38
C THR A 156 -14.79 3.93 7.90
N TYR A 157 -13.53 3.95 7.44
CA TYR A 157 -13.19 4.16 6.03
C TYR A 157 -13.77 3.04 5.16
N HIS A 158 -13.58 1.78 5.55
CA HIS A 158 -14.14 0.63 4.85
C HIS A 158 -15.67 0.65 4.82
N GLU A 159 -16.33 1.04 5.91
CA GLU A 159 -17.79 1.12 5.98
C GLU A 159 -18.37 2.15 5.00
N ARG A 160 -17.70 3.30 4.84
CA ARG A 160 -18.12 4.38 3.92
C ARG A 160 -17.77 4.09 2.47
N ALA A 161 -16.75 3.28 2.22
CA ALA A 161 -16.27 3.00 0.87
C ALA A 161 -17.34 2.35 -0.01
N GLN A 162 -17.38 2.73 -1.29
CA GLN A 162 -18.35 2.25 -2.27
C GLN A 162 -18.24 0.73 -2.48
N PRO A 163 -19.34 -0.05 -2.34
CA PRO A 163 -19.32 -1.48 -2.58
C PRO A 163 -19.45 -1.84 -4.07
N TYR A 164 -18.74 -2.88 -4.50
CA TYR A 164 -18.74 -3.43 -5.87
C TYR A 164 -19.26 -4.87 -5.90
N ARG A 165 -20.59 -5.06 -5.78
CA ARG A 165 -21.24 -6.39 -5.66
C ARG A 165 -21.22 -7.22 -6.95
N ALA A 166 -21.01 -6.59 -8.10
CA ALA A 166 -20.96 -7.26 -9.39
C ALA A 166 -19.59 -7.87 -9.72
N LEU A 167 -18.54 -7.52 -8.98
CA LEU A 167 -17.22 -8.11 -9.18
C LEU A 167 -17.14 -9.47 -8.47
N ASP A 168 -16.46 -10.43 -9.08
CA ASP A 168 -16.13 -11.71 -8.43
C ASP A 168 -14.82 -11.56 -7.62
N GLY A 169 -14.92 -11.60 -6.30
CA GLY A 169 -13.76 -11.44 -5.41
C GLY A 169 -12.71 -12.54 -5.57
N ASN A 170 -13.13 -13.74 -5.97
CA ASN A 170 -12.20 -14.82 -6.28
C ASN A 170 -11.40 -14.52 -7.55
N GLU A 171 -12.05 -14.00 -8.60
CA GLU A 171 -11.35 -13.62 -9.83
C GLU A 171 -10.39 -12.45 -9.62
N VAL A 172 -10.77 -11.46 -8.79
CA VAL A 172 -9.90 -10.33 -8.43
C VAL A 172 -8.59 -10.84 -7.81
N LEU A 173 -8.69 -11.72 -6.80
CA LEU A 173 -7.51 -12.26 -6.14
C LEU A 173 -6.72 -13.23 -7.01
N ALA A 174 -7.39 -14.06 -7.81
CA ALA A 174 -6.74 -15.00 -8.72
C ALA A 174 -5.85 -14.26 -9.77
N LYS A 175 -6.29 -13.09 -10.25
CA LYS A 175 -5.47 -12.24 -11.14
C LYS A 175 -4.21 -11.74 -10.41
N VAL A 176 -4.36 -11.25 -9.19
CA VAL A 176 -3.22 -10.77 -8.38
C VAL A 176 -2.23 -11.89 -8.12
N VAL A 177 -2.70 -13.07 -7.69
CA VAL A 177 -1.86 -14.24 -7.44
C VAL A 177 -1.13 -14.70 -8.70
N THR A 178 -1.85 -14.78 -9.84
CA THR A 178 -1.23 -15.17 -11.12
C THR A 178 -0.11 -14.21 -11.50
N GLN A 179 -0.34 -12.90 -11.39
CA GLN A 179 0.62 -11.87 -11.72
C GLN A 179 1.86 -11.94 -10.82
N THR A 180 1.65 -12.14 -9.52
CA THR A 180 2.73 -12.26 -8.53
C THR A 180 3.59 -13.51 -8.78
N ILE A 181 2.96 -14.66 -9.03
CA ILE A 181 3.65 -15.91 -9.36
C ILE A 181 4.47 -15.76 -10.65
N MET A 182 3.90 -15.18 -11.70
CA MET A 182 4.62 -14.92 -12.95
C MET A 182 5.85 -14.04 -12.73
N SER A 183 5.71 -12.97 -11.95
CA SER A 183 6.84 -12.09 -11.61
C SER A 183 7.95 -12.83 -10.87
N PHE A 184 7.61 -13.76 -9.97
CA PHE A 184 8.63 -14.58 -9.28
C PHE A 184 9.38 -15.52 -10.23
N PHE A 185 8.68 -16.16 -11.18
CA PHE A 185 9.31 -17.01 -12.18
C PHE A 185 10.23 -16.22 -13.14
N GLU A 186 9.87 -14.99 -13.45
CA GLU A 186 10.67 -14.11 -14.29
C GLU A 186 11.89 -13.51 -13.56
N ALA A 187 11.78 -13.30 -12.25
CA ALA A 187 12.82 -12.65 -11.45
C ALA A 187 14.06 -13.54 -11.27
N GLY A 188 13.90 -14.86 -11.14
CA GLY A 188 14.99 -15.77 -10.80
C GLY A 188 15.56 -15.50 -9.40
N ASP A 189 16.89 -15.32 -9.30
CA ASP A 189 17.53 -14.89 -8.05
C ASP A 189 16.90 -13.60 -7.47
N PRO A 190 16.55 -13.49 -6.17
CA PRO A 190 17.06 -14.32 -5.07
C PRO A 190 16.15 -15.49 -4.63
N LEU A 191 15.06 -15.80 -5.33
CA LEU A 191 14.12 -16.86 -4.92
C LEU A 191 14.45 -18.19 -5.60
N GLU A 192 14.46 -19.28 -4.84
CA GLU A 192 14.62 -20.62 -5.40
C GLU A 192 13.33 -21.07 -6.10
N LEU A 193 13.45 -21.57 -7.32
CA LEU A 193 12.32 -22.02 -8.13
C LEU A 193 11.48 -23.10 -7.44
N SER A 194 12.09 -23.97 -6.63
CA SER A 194 11.38 -24.96 -5.81
C SER A 194 10.42 -24.31 -4.82
N GLN A 195 10.87 -23.28 -4.14
CA GLN A 195 10.06 -22.51 -3.18
C GLN A 195 8.94 -21.75 -3.88
N VAL A 196 9.20 -21.17 -5.05
CA VAL A 196 8.17 -20.49 -5.86
C VAL A 196 7.10 -21.48 -6.32
N HIS A 197 7.47 -22.69 -6.74
CA HIS A 197 6.50 -23.73 -7.09
C HIS A 197 5.65 -24.17 -5.89
N GLU A 198 6.29 -24.35 -4.74
CA GLU A 198 5.58 -24.72 -3.51
C GLU A 198 4.57 -23.64 -3.09
N TYR A 199 5.00 -22.37 -3.05
CA TYR A 199 4.10 -21.24 -2.77
C TYR A 199 2.93 -21.20 -3.75
N ALA A 200 3.22 -21.27 -5.06
CA ALA A 200 2.20 -21.25 -6.10
C ALA A 200 1.16 -22.37 -5.93
N GLY A 201 1.61 -23.60 -5.64
CA GLY A 201 0.73 -24.72 -5.38
C GLY A 201 -0.17 -24.49 -4.15
N ARG A 202 0.39 -24.01 -3.05
CA ARG A 202 -0.34 -23.77 -1.80
C ARG A 202 -1.35 -22.62 -1.93
N ILE A 203 -0.95 -21.47 -2.45
CA ILE A 203 -1.84 -20.30 -2.55
C ILE A 203 -3.00 -20.56 -3.54
N VAL A 204 -2.76 -21.26 -4.64
CA VAL A 204 -3.82 -21.62 -5.59
C VAL A 204 -4.80 -22.61 -4.95
N ALA A 205 -4.30 -23.61 -4.21
CA ALA A 205 -5.17 -24.54 -3.47
C ALA A 205 -6.03 -23.83 -2.44
N GLU A 206 -5.43 -22.89 -1.67
CA GLU A 206 -6.15 -22.10 -0.68
C GLU A 206 -7.24 -21.22 -1.31
N LEU A 207 -6.93 -20.49 -2.39
CA LEU A 207 -7.94 -19.71 -3.10
C LEU A 207 -9.08 -20.55 -3.65
N ASN A 208 -8.79 -21.76 -4.14
CA ASN A 208 -9.83 -22.69 -4.59
C ASN A 208 -10.73 -23.10 -3.43
N THR A 209 -10.16 -23.39 -2.26
CA THR A 209 -10.91 -23.72 -1.04
C THR A 209 -11.82 -22.55 -0.61
N GLN A 210 -11.33 -21.32 -0.68
CA GLN A 210 -12.07 -20.12 -0.27
C GLN A 210 -12.96 -19.52 -1.37
N SER A 211 -12.99 -20.11 -2.57
CA SER A 211 -13.61 -19.47 -3.75
C SER A 211 -15.10 -19.13 -3.57
N GLN A 212 -15.89 -20.00 -2.93
CA GLN A 212 -17.29 -19.73 -2.64
C GLN A 212 -17.46 -18.61 -1.61
N LEU A 213 -16.64 -18.60 -0.57
CA LEU A 213 -16.64 -17.55 0.44
C LEU A 213 -16.31 -16.19 -0.18
N LEU A 214 -15.28 -16.11 -1.01
CA LEU A 214 -14.85 -14.86 -1.67
C LEU A 214 -15.95 -14.29 -2.59
N ARG A 215 -16.65 -15.16 -3.34
CA ARG A 215 -17.81 -14.76 -4.14
C ARG A 215 -18.96 -14.26 -3.27
N ALA A 216 -19.30 -14.99 -2.22
CA ALA A 216 -20.36 -14.59 -1.30
C ALA A 216 -20.04 -13.24 -0.65
N ARG A 217 -18.80 -13.00 -0.22
CA ARG A 217 -18.35 -11.72 0.33
C ARG A 217 -18.53 -10.56 -0.63
N SER A 218 -18.21 -10.74 -1.92
CA SER A 218 -18.47 -9.72 -2.95
C SER A 218 -19.95 -9.39 -3.06
N GLN A 219 -20.82 -10.40 -3.13
CA GLN A 219 -22.27 -10.23 -3.22
C GLN A 219 -22.85 -9.52 -1.98
N HIS A 220 -22.27 -9.74 -0.80
CA HIS A 220 -22.65 -9.05 0.43
C HIS A 220 -22.04 -7.64 0.56
N GLY A 221 -21.22 -7.21 -0.40
CA GLY A 221 -20.66 -5.86 -0.47
C GLY A 221 -19.42 -5.63 0.38
N TYR A 222 -18.65 -6.69 0.65
CA TYR A 222 -17.34 -6.59 1.29
C TYR A 222 -16.23 -6.22 0.29
N LEU A 223 -16.45 -6.38 -1.02
CA LEU A 223 -15.60 -5.77 -2.05
C LEU A 223 -15.94 -4.29 -2.15
N ARG A 224 -14.96 -3.43 -1.86
CA ARG A 224 -15.13 -1.97 -1.81
C ARG A 224 -13.96 -1.26 -2.45
N LEU A 225 -14.11 0.05 -2.70
CA LEU A 225 -13.02 0.92 -3.11
C LEU A 225 -12.17 1.25 -1.88
N CYS A 226 -11.21 0.38 -1.58
CA CYS A 226 -10.35 0.45 -0.40
C CYS A 226 -9.11 1.34 -0.60
N HIS A 227 -8.24 1.42 0.39
CA HIS A 227 -6.97 2.13 0.32
C HIS A 227 -6.03 1.50 -0.73
N GLY A 228 -5.93 0.17 -0.73
CA GLY A 228 -5.14 -0.61 -1.67
C GLY A 228 -3.68 -0.80 -1.27
N ASP A 229 -3.08 0.18 -0.59
CA ASP A 229 -1.68 0.17 -0.14
C ASP A 229 -1.56 0.50 1.35
N LEU A 230 -2.35 -0.18 2.18
CA LEU A 230 -2.50 0.08 3.61
C LEU A 230 -1.38 -0.57 4.43
N HIS A 231 -0.26 0.12 4.59
CA HIS A 231 0.89 -0.30 5.40
C HIS A 231 1.49 0.89 6.18
N LEU A 232 2.45 0.66 7.10
CA LEU A 232 2.96 1.67 8.03
C LEU A 232 3.61 2.88 7.34
N ARG A 233 4.10 2.76 6.11
CA ARG A 233 4.66 3.89 5.35
C ARG A 233 3.60 4.89 4.87
N ASN A 234 2.33 4.46 4.84
CA ASN A 234 1.19 5.25 4.40
C ASN A 234 0.28 5.66 5.58
N ILE A 235 0.88 5.72 6.78
CA ILE A 235 0.23 6.17 8.01
C ILE A 235 1.16 7.17 8.71
N VAL A 236 0.64 8.34 9.08
CA VAL A 236 1.39 9.37 9.79
C VAL A 236 0.68 9.75 11.10
N LEU A 237 1.45 9.98 12.16
CA LEU A 237 0.95 10.53 13.42
C LEU A 237 0.80 12.05 13.28
N ARG A 238 -0.41 12.56 13.40
CA ARG A 238 -0.67 13.99 13.33
C ARG A 238 -1.65 14.40 14.43
N ASN A 239 -1.26 15.39 15.22
CA ASN A 239 -2.07 15.85 16.36
C ASN A 239 -2.47 14.71 17.33
N GLY A 240 -1.58 13.73 17.54
CA GLY A 240 -1.84 12.57 18.39
C GLY A 240 -2.78 11.52 17.80
N GLN A 241 -3.16 11.63 16.53
CA GLN A 241 -4.03 10.69 15.83
C GLN A 241 -3.33 10.07 14.61
N PRO A 242 -3.55 8.78 14.32
CA PRO A 242 -3.12 8.18 13.07
C PRO A 242 -3.92 8.76 11.91
N ILE A 243 -3.24 9.08 10.81
CA ILE A 243 -3.87 9.55 9.57
C ILE A 243 -3.41 8.65 8.42
N LEU A 244 -4.37 8.05 7.73
CA LEU A 244 -4.11 7.27 6.50
C LEU A 244 -3.90 8.24 5.34
N PHE A 245 -2.92 7.94 4.46
CA PHE A 245 -2.67 8.74 3.27
C PHE A 245 -2.06 7.87 2.17
N ASP A 246 -1.95 8.41 0.96
CA ASP A 246 -1.37 7.74 -0.21
C ASP A 246 -2.14 6.47 -0.63
N ALA A 247 -3.50 6.54 -0.57
CA ALA A 247 -4.34 5.50 -1.15
C ALA A 247 -4.10 5.42 -2.67
N ILE A 248 -4.16 4.20 -3.24
CA ILE A 248 -3.94 3.99 -4.67
C ILE A 248 -4.89 4.85 -5.50
N GLU A 249 -4.31 5.64 -6.40
CA GLU A 249 -5.02 6.61 -7.24
C GLU A 249 -4.85 6.38 -8.74
N PHE A 250 -3.88 5.58 -9.15
CA PHE A 250 -3.54 5.41 -10.56
C PHE A 250 -4.34 4.32 -11.27
N ASP A 251 -4.91 3.36 -10.52
CA ASP A 251 -5.84 2.34 -11.04
C ASP A 251 -6.80 1.87 -9.94
N ASP A 252 -8.04 2.31 -10.00
CA ASP A 252 -9.10 1.90 -9.08
C ASP A 252 -9.30 0.37 -9.01
N ASN A 253 -8.99 -0.38 -10.07
CA ASN A 253 -9.17 -1.82 -10.05
C ASN A 253 -8.24 -2.51 -9.06
N LEU A 254 -7.09 -1.91 -8.73
CA LEU A 254 -6.19 -2.39 -7.69
C LEU A 254 -6.71 -2.09 -6.27
N ALA A 255 -7.61 -1.11 -6.15
CA ALA A 255 -8.23 -0.71 -4.88
C ALA A 255 -9.65 -1.27 -4.69
N LYS A 256 -10.29 -1.84 -5.75
CA LYS A 256 -11.58 -2.55 -5.65
C LYS A 256 -11.37 -3.96 -5.12
N ILE A 257 -11.20 -4.06 -3.81
CA ILE A 257 -10.76 -5.28 -3.12
C ILE A 257 -11.62 -5.57 -1.89
N ASP A 258 -11.48 -6.76 -1.33
CA ASP A 258 -12.13 -7.11 -0.06
C ASP A 258 -11.55 -6.27 1.09
N VAL A 259 -12.39 -5.74 1.97
CA VAL A 259 -11.97 -4.91 3.11
C VAL A 259 -11.02 -5.64 4.05
N LEU A 260 -11.17 -6.97 4.23
CA LEU A 260 -10.22 -7.76 5.02
C LEU A 260 -8.89 -7.95 4.29
N TYR A 261 -8.90 -8.03 2.96
CA TYR A 261 -7.68 -8.09 2.16
C TYR A 261 -6.92 -6.75 2.20
N ASP A 262 -7.62 -5.61 2.25
CA ASP A 262 -6.98 -4.31 2.45
C ASP A 262 -6.36 -4.23 3.85
N PHE A 263 -7.13 -4.57 4.87
CA PHE A 263 -6.67 -4.60 6.27
C PHE A 263 -5.53 -5.59 6.52
N ALA A 264 -5.53 -6.73 5.83
CA ALA A 264 -4.45 -7.73 5.91
C ALA A 264 -3.08 -7.16 5.53
N PHE A 265 -3.01 -6.09 4.73
CA PHE A 265 -1.74 -5.46 4.40
C PHE A 265 -1.07 -4.85 5.64
N LEU A 266 -1.83 -4.12 6.45
CA LEU A 266 -1.32 -3.56 7.69
C LEU A 266 -0.93 -4.66 8.68
N LEU A 267 -1.76 -5.69 8.85
CA LEU A 267 -1.44 -6.81 9.73
C LEU A 267 -0.18 -7.53 9.31
N MET A 268 -0.01 -7.77 8.02
CA MET A 268 1.18 -8.40 7.44
C MET A 268 2.44 -7.54 7.69
N ASP A 269 2.35 -6.21 7.50
CA ASP A 269 3.48 -5.30 7.72
C ASP A 269 3.87 -5.21 9.20
N LEU A 270 2.89 -5.19 10.11
CA LEU A 270 3.14 -5.28 11.55
C LEU A 270 3.80 -6.61 11.93
N TRP A 271 3.31 -7.71 11.39
CA TRP A 271 3.86 -9.05 11.65
C TRP A 271 5.28 -9.21 11.12
N HIS A 272 5.53 -8.77 9.88
CA HIS A 272 6.88 -8.77 9.29
C HIS A 272 7.93 -8.04 10.13
N ARG A 273 7.49 -7.05 10.93
CA ARG A 273 8.35 -6.25 11.83
C ARG A 273 8.39 -6.77 13.28
N ASP A 274 7.90 -7.97 13.54
CA ASP A 274 7.78 -8.54 14.89
C ASP A 274 6.89 -7.72 15.85
N LEU A 275 6.03 -6.84 15.34
CA LEU A 275 5.09 -6.03 16.10
C LEU A 275 3.78 -6.80 16.38
N THR A 276 3.89 -8.03 16.90
CA THR A 276 2.76 -8.95 17.11
C THR A 276 1.72 -8.41 18.08
N THR A 277 2.15 -7.74 19.16
CA THR A 277 1.24 -7.08 20.09
C THR A 277 0.42 -5.98 19.40
N HIS A 278 1.06 -5.17 18.55
CA HIS A 278 0.39 -4.12 17.77
C HIS A 278 -0.61 -4.75 16.79
N ALA A 279 -0.21 -5.79 16.07
CA ALA A 279 -1.09 -6.52 15.15
C ALA A 279 -2.32 -7.08 15.88
N ASN A 280 -2.14 -7.68 17.05
CA ASN A 280 -3.22 -8.24 17.86
C ASN A 280 -4.22 -7.17 18.32
N HIS A 281 -3.73 -6.05 18.87
CA HIS A 281 -4.59 -4.92 19.29
C HIS A 281 -5.35 -4.33 18.10
N CYS A 282 -4.67 -4.12 16.97
CA CYS A 282 -5.28 -3.60 15.75
C CYS A 282 -6.36 -4.56 15.21
N PHE A 283 -6.06 -5.86 15.14
CA PHE A 283 -6.96 -6.89 14.64
C PHE A 283 -8.21 -7.01 15.51
N ASN A 284 -8.08 -7.15 16.83
CA ASN A 284 -9.22 -7.31 17.72
C ASN A 284 -10.15 -6.08 17.70
N THR A 285 -9.58 -4.88 17.64
CA THR A 285 -10.36 -3.64 17.52
C THR A 285 -11.10 -3.59 16.18
N TYR A 286 -10.41 -3.88 15.07
CA TYR A 286 -11.03 -3.89 13.74
C TYR A 286 -12.17 -4.89 13.65
N VAL A 287 -11.96 -6.13 14.09
CA VAL A 287 -12.97 -7.19 14.04
C VAL A 287 -14.19 -6.82 14.89
N SER A 288 -13.99 -6.25 16.07
CA SER A 288 -15.10 -5.84 16.93
C SER A 288 -15.95 -4.72 16.35
N LYS A 289 -15.38 -3.88 15.48
CA LYS A 289 -16.04 -2.69 14.89
C LYS A 289 -16.59 -2.93 13.49
N ALA A 290 -15.79 -3.54 12.63
CA ALA A 290 -16.06 -3.63 11.19
C ALA A 290 -16.74 -4.92 10.78
N VAL A 291 -16.67 -5.97 11.61
CA VAL A 291 -17.14 -7.30 11.23
C VAL A 291 -18.38 -7.65 12.03
N PRO A 292 -19.60 -7.50 11.45
CA PRO A 292 -20.79 -8.10 12.04
C PRO A 292 -20.57 -9.60 12.25
N THR A 293 -21.26 -10.19 13.21
CA THR A 293 -21.14 -11.64 13.53
C THR A 293 -21.26 -12.52 12.28
N GLU A 294 -22.09 -12.12 11.32
CA GLU A 294 -22.28 -12.79 10.02
C GLU A 294 -21.07 -12.66 9.08
N GLY A 295 -20.20 -11.68 9.30
CA GLY A 295 -18.98 -11.45 8.50
C GLY A 295 -17.73 -12.14 9.04
N LEU A 296 -17.79 -12.73 10.24
CA LEU A 296 -16.65 -13.43 10.87
C LEU A 296 -16.16 -14.64 10.05
N ASN A 297 -17.01 -15.24 9.24
CA ASN A 297 -16.61 -16.29 8.31
C ASN A 297 -15.53 -15.84 7.32
N GLY A 298 -15.43 -14.55 7.04
CA GLY A 298 -14.38 -13.96 6.21
C GLY A 298 -12.98 -14.15 6.75
N LEU A 299 -12.83 -14.39 8.05
CA LEU A 299 -11.53 -14.65 8.68
C LEU A 299 -10.91 -15.97 8.19
N ALA A 300 -11.69 -16.90 7.64
CA ALA A 300 -11.16 -18.11 7.01
C ALA A 300 -10.27 -17.80 5.79
N ALA A 301 -10.46 -16.66 5.13
CA ALA A 301 -9.62 -16.21 4.01
C ALA A 301 -8.40 -15.38 4.46
N LEU A 302 -8.29 -15.00 5.73
CA LEU A 302 -7.23 -14.13 6.22
C LEU A 302 -5.82 -14.68 5.99
N PRO A 303 -5.53 -15.98 6.18
CA PRO A 303 -4.21 -16.54 5.85
C PRO A 303 -3.82 -16.33 4.39
N ALA A 304 -4.76 -16.56 3.44
CA ALA A 304 -4.53 -16.28 2.03
C ALA A 304 -4.26 -14.80 1.77
N PHE A 305 -5.02 -13.91 2.42
CA PHE A 305 -4.85 -12.46 2.28
C PHE A 305 -3.48 -11.99 2.76
N LEU A 306 -3.04 -12.45 3.93
CA LEU A 306 -1.71 -12.16 4.47
C LEU A 306 -0.60 -12.67 3.55
N ALA A 307 -0.72 -13.92 3.07
CA ALA A 307 0.26 -14.52 2.18
C ALA A 307 0.39 -13.76 0.85
N ILE A 308 -0.74 -13.36 0.26
CA ILE A 308 -0.74 -12.59 -0.99
C ILE A 308 -0.08 -11.22 -0.78
N ARG A 309 -0.39 -10.52 0.33
CA ARG A 309 0.21 -9.23 0.65
C ARG A 309 1.72 -9.33 0.88
N ALA A 310 2.18 -10.35 1.60
CA ALA A 310 3.61 -10.62 1.77
C ALA A 310 4.30 -10.90 0.43
N ALA A 311 3.69 -11.74 -0.43
CA ALA A 311 4.21 -12.03 -1.76
C ALA A 311 4.28 -10.77 -2.65
N ILE A 312 3.28 -9.89 -2.62
CA ILE A 312 3.32 -8.60 -3.33
C ILE A 312 4.50 -7.74 -2.83
N ARG A 313 4.75 -7.69 -1.52
CA ARG A 313 5.91 -6.95 -0.98
C ARG A 313 7.23 -7.51 -1.46
N ALA A 314 7.38 -8.84 -1.47
CA ALA A 314 8.56 -9.49 -2.06
C ALA A 314 8.72 -9.10 -3.54
N MET A 315 7.66 -9.20 -4.34
CA MET A 315 7.65 -8.83 -5.77
C MET A 315 8.07 -7.38 -6.01
N VAL A 316 7.44 -6.42 -5.30
CA VAL A 316 7.77 -4.99 -5.42
C VAL A 316 9.21 -4.69 -5.00
N THR A 317 9.75 -5.45 -4.04
CA THR A 317 11.15 -5.30 -3.61
C THR A 317 12.11 -5.87 -4.66
N ILE A 318 11.76 -6.98 -5.32
CA ILE A 318 12.52 -7.54 -6.46
C ILE A 318 12.67 -6.50 -7.57
N ASP A 319 11.57 -5.85 -7.96
CA ASP A 319 11.60 -4.82 -9.02
C ASP A 319 12.54 -3.64 -8.68
N LYS A 320 12.78 -3.38 -7.40
CA LYS A 320 13.66 -2.31 -6.91
C LYS A 320 15.14 -2.71 -6.84
N VAL A 321 15.46 -4.00 -6.64
CA VAL A 321 16.84 -4.47 -6.47
C VAL A 321 17.74 -4.08 -7.62
N SER A 322 17.24 -4.10 -8.85
CA SER A 322 18.02 -3.77 -10.04
C SER A 322 18.40 -2.27 -10.16
N ILE A 323 17.81 -1.41 -9.33
CA ILE A 323 17.92 0.05 -9.44
C ILE A 323 18.73 0.66 -8.27
N VAL A 324 18.98 -0.10 -7.19
CA VAL A 324 19.67 0.38 -5.99
C VAL A 324 21.16 -0.01 -5.98
N ASP A 325 21.96 0.74 -5.19
CA ASP A 325 23.40 0.48 -5.01
C ASP A 325 23.66 -0.88 -4.29
N GLU A 326 24.90 -1.39 -4.41
CA GLU A 326 25.28 -2.72 -3.89
C GLU A 326 25.00 -2.92 -2.40
N ASN A 327 25.16 -1.89 -1.55
CA ASN A 327 24.90 -2.01 -0.12
C ASN A 327 23.40 -2.19 0.15
N ARG A 328 22.56 -1.45 -0.55
CA ARG A 328 21.09 -1.55 -0.46
C ARG A 328 20.56 -2.82 -1.12
N GLN A 329 21.28 -3.41 -2.07
CA GLN A 329 20.89 -4.70 -2.66
C GLN A 329 20.92 -5.83 -1.63
N CYS A 330 21.89 -5.84 -0.71
CA CYS A 330 21.96 -6.87 0.34
C CYS A 330 20.75 -6.81 1.29
N GLU A 331 20.37 -5.61 1.73
CA GLU A 331 19.18 -5.40 2.56
C GLU A 331 17.89 -5.78 1.81
N ALA A 332 17.77 -5.36 0.56
CA ALA A 332 16.61 -5.68 -0.27
C ALA A 332 16.47 -7.20 -0.52
N ARG A 333 17.57 -7.92 -0.71
CA ARG A 333 17.55 -9.40 -0.85
C ARG A 333 17.08 -10.08 0.43
N LYS A 334 17.49 -9.56 1.60
CA LYS A 334 17.00 -10.05 2.89
C LYS A 334 15.50 -9.80 3.02
N ASP A 335 15.04 -8.58 2.73
CA ASP A 335 13.61 -8.23 2.79
C ASP A 335 12.77 -9.14 1.88
N ILE A 336 13.24 -9.44 0.67
CA ILE A 336 12.57 -10.38 -0.25
C ILE A 336 12.43 -11.75 0.41
N ALA A 337 13.53 -12.30 0.96
CA ALA A 337 13.51 -13.60 1.61
C ALA A 337 12.58 -13.62 2.83
N ASP A 338 12.60 -12.57 3.64
CA ASP A 338 11.77 -12.45 4.85
C ASP A 338 10.27 -12.35 4.49
N TYR A 339 9.90 -11.52 3.52
CA TYR A 339 8.51 -11.44 3.03
C TYR A 339 8.04 -12.75 2.40
N PHE A 340 8.91 -13.39 1.61
CA PHE A 340 8.56 -14.65 0.96
C PHE A 340 8.43 -15.79 1.98
N SER A 341 9.31 -15.83 2.99
CA SER A 341 9.20 -16.76 4.13
C SER A 341 7.89 -16.55 4.90
N LEU A 342 7.52 -15.30 5.18
CA LEU A 342 6.24 -14.97 5.81
C LEU A 342 5.05 -15.48 4.99
N ALA A 343 5.08 -15.27 3.65
CA ALA A 343 4.03 -15.77 2.76
C ALA A 343 3.85 -17.30 2.84
N HIS A 344 4.96 -18.04 2.99
CA HIS A 344 4.92 -19.48 3.21
C HIS A 344 4.40 -19.86 4.60
N GLN A 345 4.87 -19.17 5.64
CA GLN A 345 4.54 -19.46 7.03
C GLN A 345 3.04 -19.32 7.28
N VAL A 346 2.41 -18.25 6.82
CA VAL A 346 0.98 -18.01 7.06
C VAL A 346 0.05 -18.96 6.29
N LEU A 347 0.56 -19.67 5.28
CA LEU A 347 -0.16 -20.75 4.58
C LEU A 347 0.04 -22.14 5.20
N GLN A 348 0.83 -22.25 6.26
CA GLN A 348 0.94 -23.51 6.99
C GLN A 348 -0.31 -23.67 7.85
N ALA A 349 -0.98 -24.79 7.69
CA ALA A 349 -2.16 -25.11 8.52
C ALA A 349 -1.72 -25.33 9.96
N GLU A 350 -2.22 -24.48 10.85
CA GLU A 350 -2.17 -24.75 12.31
C GLU A 350 -3.51 -25.33 12.75
N GLU A 351 -3.47 -26.25 13.72
CA GLU A 351 -4.71 -26.77 14.30
C GLU A 351 -5.40 -25.63 15.09
N PRO A 352 -6.67 -25.31 14.78
CA PRO A 352 -7.38 -24.26 15.49
C PRO A 352 -7.58 -24.64 16.96
N VAL A 353 -7.25 -23.72 17.87
CA VAL A 353 -7.45 -23.89 19.32
C VAL A 353 -8.68 -23.11 19.75
N LEU A 354 -9.68 -23.79 20.31
CA LEU A 354 -10.84 -23.15 20.92
C LEU A 354 -10.65 -23.07 22.44
N ILE A 355 -10.60 -21.86 22.97
CA ILE A 355 -10.55 -21.61 24.41
C ILE A 355 -11.94 -21.18 24.89
N ALA A 356 -12.62 -22.03 25.69
CA ALA A 356 -13.91 -21.70 26.28
C ALA A 356 -13.74 -21.28 27.74
N ILE A 357 -14.18 -20.06 28.10
CA ILE A 357 -14.13 -19.53 29.46
C ILE A 357 -15.49 -19.66 30.11
N GLY A 358 -15.65 -20.59 31.04
CA GLY A 358 -16.87 -20.88 31.78
C GLY A 358 -16.81 -20.41 33.24
N GLY A 359 -17.98 -20.23 33.88
CA GLY A 359 -18.08 -19.91 35.32
C GLY A 359 -19.38 -19.18 35.67
N PHE A 360 -19.66 -19.00 36.97
CA PHE A 360 -20.84 -18.30 37.47
C PHE A 360 -20.82 -16.80 37.09
N SER A 361 -21.97 -16.12 37.16
CA SER A 361 -22.06 -14.69 36.97
C SER A 361 -21.15 -13.95 37.95
N GLY A 362 -20.45 -12.91 37.51
CA GLY A 362 -19.54 -12.11 38.35
C GLY A 362 -18.15 -12.69 38.60
N THR A 363 -17.78 -13.85 38.02
CA THR A 363 -16.47 -14.48 38.26
C THR A 363 -15.32 -13.96 37.37
N GLY A 364 -15.50 -12.84 36.65
CA GLY A 364 -14.44 -12.23 35.86
C GLY A 364 -14.19 -12.88 34.49
N LYS A 365 -15.10 -13.71 33.97
CA LYS A 365 -14.96 -14.36 32.66
C LYS A 365 -14.64 -13.40 31.53
N THR A 366 -15.39 -12.32 31.46
CA THR A 366 -15.21 -11.28 30.44
C THR A 366 -13.86 -10.60 30.57
N THR A 367 -13.41 -10.35 31.82
CA THR A 367 -12.07 -9.77 32.08
C THR A 367 -10.96 -10.71 31.64
N LEU A 368 -11.12 -12.04 31.93
CA LEU A 368 -10.15 -13.04 31.51
C LEU A 368 -10.15 -13.21 29.98
N ALA A 369 -11.34 -13.23 29.35
CA ALA A 369 -11.43 -13.29 27.89
C ALA A 369 -10.74 -12.08 27.25
N ALA A 370 -10.96 -10.86 27.76
CA ALA A 370 -10.31 -9.66 27.26
C ALA A 370 -8.78 -9.64 27.50
N ALA A 371 -8.29 -10.35 28.52
CA ALA A 371 -6.85 -10.45 28.80
C ALA A 371 -6.14 -11.53 27.94
N LEU A 372 -6.89 -12.46 27.34
CA LEU A 372 -6.39 -13.50 26.45
C LEU A 372 -6.44 -13.10 24.95
N CYS A 373 -7.17 -12.05 24.63
CA CYS A 373 -7.22 -11.43 23.30
C CYS A 373 -6.21 -10.29 23.18
#